data_32e39da26308981f716187c370590a94
#
_entry.id   32e39da26308981f716187c370590a94
#
_cell.length_a   1.000
_cell.length_b   1.000
_cell.length_c   1.000
_cell.angle_alpha   90.00
_cell.angle_beta   90.00
_cell.angle_gamma   90.00
#
_symmetry.space_group_name_H-M   'P 1'
#
loop_
_entity.id
_entity.type
_entity.pdbx_description
1 polymer ?
#
loop_
_entity_poly.entity_id
_entity_poly.type
_entity_poly.pdbx_seq_one_letter_code
_entity_poly.pdbx_strand_id
1 'polypeptide(L)'
;MSRRNQGAAGPTTQATLALDRAKVAWTGHPYDHDPSAESYGLEAAEALGVEPARAFKTLLVDTGRGLAVGIVPVDGQLDLKAVATALGVKSVAMADPAAAERSTGYVVGGISPVGQKRALPTVLDASALEHDTVLVSGGRRGFDVELTPADLATVTRAVTAAIARR
;
A
#
# COMPACT_ATOMS: atom_id res chain seq x y z
N MET A 1 3.32 -15.37 -22.78
CA MET A 1 2.07 -14.77 -22.33
C MET A 1 2.15 -14.49 -20.85
N SER A 2 1.97 -13.25 -20.48
CA SER A 2 1.83 -12.92 -19.09
C SER A 2 0.46 -13.40 -18.62
N ARG A 3 0.42 -14.05 -17.50
CA ARG A 3 -0.84 -14.44 -16.90
C ARG A 3 -0.77 -14.19 -15.41
N ARG A 4 -1.93 -14.07 -14.82
CA ARG A 4 -2.03 -13.88 -13.40
C ARG A 4 -1.46 -15.08 -12.69
N ASN A 5 -0.89 -14.83 -11.52
CA ASN A 5 -0.44 -15.85 -10.63
C ASN A 5 -1.61 -16.79 -10.28
N GLN A 6 -1.29 -18.05 -10.04
CA GLN A 6 -2.27 -18.99 -9.55
C GLN A 6 -2.81 -18.50 -8.21
N GLY A 7 -4.12 -18.61 -8.03
CA GLY A 7 -4.79 -18.07 -6.87
C GLY A 7 -5.13 -16.60 -6.98
N ALA A 8 -4.68 -15.93 -8.05
CA ALA A 8 -5.10 -14.56 -8.31
C ALA A 8 -6.60 -14.52 -8.55
N ALA A 9 -7.28 -13.64 -7.83
CA ALA A 9 -8.72 -13.46 -7.94
C ALA A 9 -9.02 -11.98 -7.79
N GLY A 10 -10.20 -11.58 -8.28
CA GLY A 10 -10.67 -10.23 -8.13
C GLY A 10 -10.56 -9.41 -9.42
N PRO A 11 -10.81 -8.12 -9.31
CA PRO A 11 -10.88 -7.24 -10.48
C PRO A 11 -9.52 -6.96 -11.08
N THR A 12 -9.52 -6.53 -12.32
CA THR A 12 -8.34 -5.95 -12.97
C THR A 12 -8.27 -4.48 -12.59
N THR A 13 -7.13 -4.06 -12.06
CA THR A 13 -6.88 -2.68 -11.64
C THR A 13 -5.55 -2.21 -12.20
N GLN A 14 -5.25 -0.92 -12.05
CA GLN A 14 -3.93 -0.41 -12.40
C GLN A 14 -2.84 -1.14 -11.61
N ALA A 15 -3.13 -1.48 -10.36
CA ALA A 15 -2.19 -2.22 -9.51
C ALA A 15 -1.90 -3.61 -10.08
N THR A 16 -2.94 -4.38 -10.42
CA THR A 16 -2.74 -5.74 -10.93
C THR A 16 -2.06 -5.73 -12.30
N LEU A 17 -2.40 -4.76 -13.15
CA LEU A 17 -1.72 -4.60 -14.43
C LEU A 17 -0.23 -4.27 -14.25
N ALA A 18 0.10 -3.42 -13.29
CA ALA A 18 1.50 -3.08 -13.01
C ALA A 18 2.27 -4.29 -12.48
N LEU A 19 1.66 -5.10 -11.62
CA LEU A 19 2.28 -6.32 -11.11
C LEU A 19 2.53 -7.33 -12.24
N ASP A 20 1.56 -7.49 -13.13
CA ASP A 20 1.71 -8.41 -14.27
C ASP A 20 2.81 -7.92 -15.20
N ARG A 21 2.88 -6.61 -15.49
CA ARG A 21 3.95 -6.05 -16.34
C ARG A 21 5.32 -6.22 -15.71
N ALA A 22 5.41 -6.15 -14.39
CA ALA A 22 6.66 -6.34 -13.65
C ALA A 22 7.00 -7.83 -13.50
N LYS A 23 6.10 -8.73 -13.91
CA LYS A 23 6.26 -10.18 -13.78
C LYS A 23 6.43 -10.62 -12.33
N VAL A 24 5.72 -9.94 -11.44
CA VAL A 24 5.72 -10.24 -10.01
C VAL A 24 4.62 -11.25 -9.70
N ALA A 25 4.94 -12.25 -8.91
CA ALA A 25 3.95 -13.20 -8.42
C ALA A 25 3.08 -12.53 -7.36
N TRP A 26 1.76 -12.68 -7.48
CA TRP A 26 0.82 -12.10 -6.53
C TRP A 26 -0.44 -12.95 -6.47
N THR A 27 -1.13 -12.85 -5.34
CA THR A 27 -2.42 -13.51 -5.13
C THR A 27 -3.46 -12.45 -4.81
N GLY A 28 -4.60 -12.48 -5.48
CA GLY A 28 -5.69 -11.56 -5.23
C GLY A 28 -6.62 -12.07 -4.14
N HIS A 29 -7.07 -11.16 -3.28
CA HIS A 29 -7.96 -11.46 -2.15
C HIS A 29 -9.13 -10.49 -2.14
N PRO A 30 -10.21 -10.78 -2.90
CA PRO A 30 -11.42 -9.97 -2.80
C PRO A 30 -12.16 -10.26 -1.48
N TYR A 31 -12.82 -9.27 -0.93
CA TYR A 31 -13.65 -9.42 0.25
C TYR A 31 -14.82 -8.44 0.15
N ASP A 32 -15.89 -8.71 0.91
CA ASP A 32 -17.06 -7.84 0.93
C ASP A 32 -16.75 -6.60 1.75
N HIS A 33 -16.74 -5.45 1.11
CA HIS A 33 -16.51 -4.18 1.77
C HIS A 33 -17.80 -3.70 2.46
N ASP A 34 -17.68 -3.38 3.75
CA ASP A 34 -18.76 -2.81 4.55
C ASP A 34 -18.61 -1.28 4.51
N PRO A 35 -19.57 -0.54 3.90
CA PRO A 35 -19.49 0.92 3.84
C PRO A 35 -19.44 1.60 5.20
N SER A 36 -19.87 0.92 6.28
CA SER A 36 -19.83 1.48 7.63
C SER A 36 -18.49 1.24 8.35
N ALA A 37 -17.55 0.54 7.73
CA ALA A 37 -16.26 0.28 8.36
C ALA A 37 -15.50 1.58 8.60
N GLU A 38 -14.98 1.74 9.83
CA GLU A 38 -14.23 2.93 10.21
C GLU A 38 -12.78 2.88 9.73
N SER A 39 -12.22 1.68 9.62
CA SER A 39 -10.85 1.48 9.17
C SER A 39 -10.84 0.49 8.01
N TYR A 40 -10.45 0.94 6.84
CA TYR A 40 -10.38 0.09 5.65
C TYR A 40 -9.34 -1.01 5.79
N GLY A 41 -8.20 -0.68 6.39
CA GLY A 41 -7.13 -1.66 6.55
C GLY A 41 -7.46 -2.75 7.56
N LEU A 42 -8.03 -2.39 8.70
CA LEU A 42 -8.45 -3.37 9.71
C LEU A 42 -9.60 -4.22 9.19
N GLU A 43 -10.52 -3.63 8.42
CA GLU A 43 -11.59 -4.38 7.77
C GLU A 43 -11.01 -5.48 6.87
N ALA A 44 -10.04 -5.13 6.04
CA ALA A 44 -9.42 -6.09 5.13
C ALA A 44 -8.75 -7.22 5.90
N ALA A 45 -7.97 -6.90 6.94
CA ALA A 45 -7.28 -7.90 7.74
C ALA A 45 -8.27 -8.87 8.39
N GLU A 46 -9.36 -8.34 8.97
CA GLU A 46 -10.38 -9.15 9.61
C GLU A 46 -11.11 -10.03 8.59
N ALA A 47 -11.55 -9.44 7.48
CA ALA A 47 -12.29 -10.17 6.45
C ALA A 47 -11.48 -11.30 5.83
N LEU A 48 -10.17 -11.10 5.69
CA LEU A 48 -9.28 -12.08 5.07
C LEU A 48 -8.64 -13.03 6.09
N GLY A 49 -8.88 -12.81 7.39
CA GLY A 49 -8.34 -13.67 8.43
C GLY A 49 -6.83 -13.59 8.57
N VAL A 50 -6.23 -12.43 8.29
CA VAL A 50 -4.79 -12.23 8.40
C VAL A 50 -4.45 -11.34 9.59
N GLU A 51 -3.25 -11.54 10.14
CA GLU A 51 -2.76 -10.69 11.22
C GLU A 51 -2.66 -9.24 10.75
N PRO A 52 -3.17 -8.27 11.52
CA PRO A 52 -3.07 -6.85 11.15
C PRO A 52 -1.63 -6.39 10.89
N ALA A 53 -0.66 -6.98 11.58
CA ALA A 53 0.75 -6.63 11.37
C ALA A 53 1.25 -7.02 9.98
N ARG A 54 0.55 -7.90 9.28
CA ARG A 54 0.91 -8.39 7.94
C ARG A 54 0.15 -7.68 6.83
N ALA A 55 -0.91 -6.97 7.17
CA ALA A 55 -1.67 -6.15 6.22
C ALA A 55 -1.18 -4.71 6.33
N PHE A 56 -0.91 -4.08 5.20
CA PHE A 56 -0.30 -2.75 5.14
C PHE A 56 -1.24 -1.76 4.47
N LYS A 57 -1.26 -0.54 4.99
CA LYS A 57 -2.03 0.56 4.43
C LYS A 57 -1.09 1.54 3.73
N THR A 58 -1.58 2.19 2.70
CA THR A 58 -0.84 3.13 1.87
C THR A 58 -1.32 4.53 2.19
N LEU A 59 -0.42 5.36 2.71
CA LEU A 59 -0.75 6.70 3.16
C LEU A 59 0.09 7.71 2.37
N LEU A 60 -0.55 8.81 1.97
CA LEU A 60 0.11 9.89 1.26
C LEU A 60 0.47 11.01 2.22
N VAL A 61 1.67 11.54 2.08
CA VAL A 61 2.13 12.69 2.84
C VAL A 61 2.55 13.81 1.89
N ASP A 62 2.48 15.03 2.41
CA ASP A 62 2.90 16.23 1.69
C ASP A 62 4.23 16.68 2.27
N THR A 63 5.25 16.76 1.42
CA THR A 63 6.60 17.17 1.83
C THR A 63 6.82 18.68 1.70
N GLY A 64 5.80 19.41 1.23
CA GLY A 64 5.95 20.83 0.88
C GLY A 64 6.49 21.05 -0.52
N ARG A 65 7.01 20.00 -1.17
CA ARG A 65 7.50 20.04 -2.55
C ARG A 65 6.83 19.00 -3.44
N GLY A 66 5.83 18.32 -2.93
CA GLY A 66 5.13 17.27 -3.62
C GLY A 66 4.73 16.19 -2.64
N LEU A 67 4.07 15.17 -3.14
CA LEU A 67 3.59 14.08 -2.32
C LEU A 67 4.61 12.94 -2.24
N ALA A 68 4.49 12.14 -1.19
CA ALA A 68 5.26 10.92 -1.01
C ALA A 68 4.36 9.87 -0.36
N VAL A 69 4.81 8.64 -0.32
CA VAL A 69 4.02 7.50 0.15
C VAL A 69 4.70 6.82 1.33
N GLY A 70 3.92 6.54 2.37
CA GLY A 70 4.34 5.69 3.47
C GLY A 70 3.45 4.46 3.53
N ILE A 71 4.06 3.29 3.65
CA ILE A 71 3.36 2.01 3.72
C ILE A 71 3.64 1.40 5.09
N VAL A 72 2.60 1.29 5.92
CA VAL A 72 2.73 0.83 7.31
C VAL A 72 1.67 -0.23 7.65
N PRO A 73 1.94 -1.08 8.66
CA PRO A 73 0.92 -2.05 9.09
C PRO A 73 -0.37 -1.37 9.51
N VAL A 74 -1.49 -2.05 9.27
CA VAL A 74 -2.81 -1.47 9.56
C VAL A 74 -3.07 -1.31 11.06
N ASP A 75 -2.33 -2.02 11.91
CA ASP A 75 -2.41 -1.86 13.37
C ASP A 75 -1.45 -0.80 13.91
N GLY A 76 -0.73 -0.11 13.04
CA GLY A 76 0.19 0.95 13.42
C GLY A 76 -0.22 2.30 12.85
N GLN A 77 0.48 3.33 13.28
CA GLN A 77 0.31 4.69 12.78
C GLN A 77 1.59 5.15 12.11
N LEU A 78 1.45 6.00 11.11
CA LEU A 78 2.60 6.56 10.42
C LEU A 78 3.32 7.56 11.33
N ASP A 79 4.62 7.34 11.53
CA ASP A 79 5.48 8.28 12.24
C ASP A 79 5.99 9.32 11.26
N LEU A 80 5.39 10.51 11.29
CA LEU A 80 5.69 11.57 10.32
C LEU A 80 7.14 12.03 10.38
N LYS A 81 7.74 12.06 11.58
CA LYS A 81 9.16 12.43 11.71
C LYS A 81 10.07 11.38 11.07
N ALA A 82 9.75 10.11 11.28
CA ALA A 82 10.53 9.02 10.71
C ALA A 82 10.44 9.03 9.19
N VAL A 83 9.25 9.31 8.64
CA VAL A 83 9.07 9.43 7.19
C VAL A 83 9.91 10.58 6.64
N ALA A 84 9.87 11.74 7.28
CA ALA A 84 10.66 12.89 6.85
C ALA A 84 12.15 12.56 6.83
N THR A 85 12.64 11.89 7.87
CA THR A 85 14.04 11.45 7.94
C THR A 85 14.38 10.49 6.80
N ALA A 86 13.50 9.49 6.55
CA ALA A 86 13.74 8.51 5.50
C ALA A 86 13.73 9.13 4.11
N LEU A 87 12.94 10.18 3.91
CA LEU A 87 12.86 10.90 2.64
C LEU A 87 13.93 11.97 2.50
N GLY A 88 14.64 12.30 3.57
CA GLY A 88 15.62 13.37 3.55
C GLY A 88 15.02 14.77 3.45
N VAL A 89 13.81 14.96 4.00
CA VAL A 89 13.13 16.26 4.03
C VAL A 89 12.97 16.73 5.47
N LYS A 90 12.69 18.02 5.63
CA LYS A 90 12.63 18.62 6.96
C LYS A 90 11.41 18.15 7.75
N SER A 91 10.26 18.10 7.11
CA SER A 91 9.01 17.67 7.75
C SER A 91 8.01 17.23 6.69
N VAL A 92 7.03 16.44 7.12
CA VAL A 92 5.90 16.06 6.28
C VAL A 92 4.61 16.19 7.07
N ALA A 93 3.50 16.35 6.36
CA ALA A 93 2.16 16.33 6.95
C ALA A 93 1.32 15.34 6.15
N MET A 94 0.20 14.89 6.71
CA MET A 94 -0.71 14.04 5.96
C MET A 94 -1.25 14.83 4.76
N ALA A 95 -1.31 14.18 3.60
CA ALA A 95 -1.80 14.81 2.38
C ALA A 95 -3.32 14.99 2.44
N ASP A 96 -3.81 16.02 1.75
CA ASP A 96 -5.23 16.19 1.53
C ASP A 96 -5.78 14.99 0.74
N PRO A 97 -6.89 14.37 1.17
CA PRO A 97 -7.45 13.21 0.47
C PRO A 97 -7.71 13.43 -1.01
N ALA A 98 -8.22 14.60 -1.39
CA ALA A 98 -8.47 14.90 -2.81
C ALA A 98 -7.16 14.95 -3.61
N ALA A 99 -6.10 15.51 -3.03
CA ALA A 99 -4.79 15.54 -3.67
C ALA A 99 -4.22 14.12 -3.82
N ALA A 100 -4.40 13.28 -2.80
CA ALA A 100 -3.97 11.89 -2.86
C ALA A 100 -4.68 11.13 -3.99
N GLU A 101 -5.99 11.33 -4.13
CA GLU A 101 -6.76 10.68 -5.19
C GLU A 101 -6.34 11.15 -6.57
N ARG A 102 -6.12 12.44 -6.74
CA ARG A 102 -5.66 12.98 -8.03
C ARG A 102 -4.29 12.45 -8.42
N SER A 103 -3.39 12.36 -7.47
CA SER A 103 -2.02 11.92 -7.74
C SER A 103 -1.94 10.43 -8.03
N THR A 104 -2.66 9.61 -7.28
CA THR A 104 -2.57 8.15 -7.38
C THR A 104 -3.47 7.54 -8.44
N GLY A 105 -4.61 8.17 -8.70
CA GLY A 105 -5.65 7.62 -9.57
C GLY A 105 -6.55 6.62 -8.86
N TYR A 106 -6.41 6.47 -7.55
CA TYR A 106 -7.24 5.58 -6.72
C TYR A 106 -8.10 6.39 -5.78
N VAL A 107 -9.15 5.78 -5.24
CA VAL A 107 -9.99 6.43 -4.22
C VAL A 107 -9.52 6.03 -2.82
N VAL A 108 -9.72 6.92 -1.86
CA VAL A 108 -9.40 6.65 -0.46
C VAL A 108 -10.06 5.35 -0.01
N GLY A 109 -9.33 4.50 0.70
CA GLY A 109 -9.75 3.16 1.08
C GLY A 109 -9.38 2.10 0.05
N GLY A 110 -9.04 2.51 -1.18
CA GLY A 110 -8.59 1.63 -2.24
C GLY A 110 -7.29 2.09 -2.88
N ILE A 111 -6.52 2.94 -2.20
CA ILE A 111 -5.23 3.40 -2.72
C ILE A 111 -4.21 2.29 -2.60
N SER A 112 -3.71 1.81 -3.74
CA SER A 112 -2.61 0.85 -3.78
C SER A 112 -1.27 1.58 -3.85
N PRO A 113 -0.21 1.00 -3.28
CA PRO A 113 1.13 1.55 -3.49
C PRO A 113 1.67 1.21 -4.88
N VAL A 114 1.03 0.28 -5.58
CA VAL A 114 1.47 -0.23 -6.88
C VAL A 114 0.63 0.38 -7.99
N GLY A 115 1.25 0.74 -9.10
CA GLY A 115 0.54 1.20 -10.28
C GLY A 115 -0.09 2.58 -10.14
N GLN A 116 0.42 3.40 -9.26
CA GLN A 116 -0.08 4.76 -9.10
C GLN A 116 0.12 5.56 -10.38
N LYS A 117 -0.84 6.43 -10.66
CA LYS A 117 -0.82 7.27 -11.86
C LYS A 117 0.47 8.09 -11.95
N ARG A 118 0.95 8.60 -10.83
CA ARG A 118 2.21 9.34 -10.74
C ARG A 118 3.12 8.61 -9.76
N ALA A 119 4.34 8.27 -10.21
CA ALA A 119 5.32 7.65 -9.35
C ALA A 119 5.80 8.66 -8.31
N LEU A 120 5.76 8.29 -7.04
CA LEU A 120 6.14 9.14 -5.92
C LEU A 120 7.23 8.47 -5.09
N PRO A 121 8.07 9.25 -4.40
CA PRO A 121 8.97 8.68 -3.40
C PRO A 121 8.18 7.86 -2.40
N THR A 122 8.64 6.66 -2.07
CA THR A 122 7.91 5.70 -1.26
C THR A 122 8.80 5.12 -0.17
N VAL A 123 8.27 5.02 1.04
CA VAL A 123 8.94 4.38 2.17
C VAL A 123 8.07 3.22 2.64
N LEU A 124 8.66 2.04 2.71
CA LEU A 124 8.00 0.83 3.23
C LEU A 124 8.51 0.59 4.65
N ASP A 125 7.58 0.44 5.60
CA ASP A 125 7.99 0.14 6.96
C ASP A 125 8.81 -1.14 7.02
N ALA A 126 9.93 -1.10 7.72
CA ALA A 126 10.88 -2.19 7.77
C ALA A 126 10.27 -3.49 8.31
N SER A 127 9.18 -3.41 9.09
CA SER A 127 8.51 -4.61 9.60
C SER A 127 7.98 -5.51 8.47
N ALA A 128 7.76 -4.96 7.28
CA ALA A 128 7.31 -5.77 6.15
C ALA A 128 8.30 -6.89 5.83
N LEU A 129 9.60 -6.66 6.05
CA LEU A 129 10.64 -7.63 5.74
C LEU A 129 10.63 -8.85 6.69
N GLU A 130 9.85 -8.78 7.77
CA GLU A 130 9.73 -9.89 8.72
C GLU A 130 8.73 -10.96 8.26
N HIS A 131 7.99 -10.70 7.20
CA HIS A 131 6.94 -11.59 6.70
C HIS A 131 7.34 -12.23 5.38
N ASP A 132 6.89 -13.45 5.15
CA ASP A 132 7.08 -14.10 3.85
C ASP A 132 6.31 -13.36 2.76
N THR A 133 5.08 -12.97 3.08
CA THR A 133 4.25 -12.14 2.19
C THR A 133 3.51 -11.09 3.01
N VAL A 134 3.15 -10.00 2.36
CA VAL A 134 2.35 -8.93 2.94
C VAL A 134 1.15 -8.66 2.04
N LEU A 135 0.13 -8.00 2.59
CA LEU A 135 -1.07 -7.62 1.85
C LEU A 135 -1.12 -6.09 1.76
N VAL A 136 -1.48 -5.62 0.58
CA VAL A 136 -1.73 -4.18 0.33
C VAL A 136 -2.99 -4.06 -0.52
N SER A 137 -3.58 -2.86 -0.56
CA SER A 137 -4.72 -2.63 -1.43
C SER A 137 -4.39 -3.01 -2.88
N GLY A 138 -5.31 -3.68 -3.52
CA GLY A 138 -5.20 -4.03 -4.93
C GLY A 138 -5.70 -2.94 -5.89
N GLY A 139 -6.05 -1.76 -5.36
CA GLY A 139 -6.46 -0.64 -6.19
C GLY A 139 -7.95 -0.33 -6.16
N ARG A 140 -8.69 -0.96 -5.25
CA ARG A 140 -10.08 -0.61 -4.98
C ARG A 140 -10.50 -1.18 -3.63
N ARG A 141 -11.53 -0.60 -3.05
CA ARG A 141 -12.10 -1.11 -1.80
C ARG A 141 -12.58 -2.53 -2.02
N GLY A 142 -12.39 -3.39 -1.02
CA GLY A 142 -12.81 -4.78 -1.09
C GLY A 142 -11.87 -5.69 -1.87
N PHE A 143 -10.65 -5.26 -2.11
CA PHE A 143 -9.69 -6.07 -2.87
C PHE A 143 -8.26 -5.77 -2.42
N ASP A 144 -7.60 -6.79 -1.87
CA ASP A 144 -6.18 -6.72 -1.52
C ASP A 144 -5.38 -7.67 -2.41
N VAL A 145 -4.11 -7.39 -2.57
CA VAL A 145 -3.16 -8.29 -3.22
C VAL A 145 -2.08 -8.69 -2.21
N GLU A 146 -1.63 -9.91 -2.34
CA GLU A 146 -0.58 -10.49 -1.52
C GLU A 146 0.66 -10.73 -2.38
N LEU A 147 1.82 -10.30 -1.88
CA LEU A 147 3.09 -10.47 -2.59
C LEU A 147 4.23 -10.45 -1.57
N THR A 148 5.43 -10.82 -2.02
CA THR A 148 6.59 -10.74 -1.13
C THR A 148 6.95 -9.28 -0.85
N PRO A 149 7.47 -8.97 0.35
CA PRO A 149 7.90 -7.60 0.63
C PRO A 149 9.05 -7.14 -0.27
N ALA A 150 9.92 -8.05 -0.70
CA ALA A 150 11.00 -7.71 -1.63
C ALA A 150 10.44 -7.23 -2.97
N ASP A 151 9.44 -7.94 -3.51
CA ASP A 151 8.80 -7.54 -4.77
C ASP A 151 8.04 -6.22 -4.59
N LEU A 152 7.36 -6.05 -3.45
CA LEU A 152 6.67 -4.80 -3.16
C LEU A 152 7.65 -3.62 -3.18
N ALA A 153 8.78 -3.75 -2.49
CA ALA A 153 9.80 -2.71 -2.46
C ALA A 153 10.33 -2.41 -3.87
N THR A 154 10.54 -3.45 -4.67
CA THR A 154 11.06 -3.29 -6.02
C THR A 154 10.08 -2.57 -6.94
N VAL A 155 8.82 -3.00 -6.98
CA VAL A 155 7.83 -2.40 -7.90
C VAL A 155 7.44 -0.98 -7.52
N THR A 156 7.58 -0.61 -6.25
CA THR A 156 7.31 0.74 -5.77
C THR A 156 8.58 1.59 -5.70
N ARG A 157 9.74 0.99 -5.89
CA ARG A 157 11.05 1.64 -5.69
C ARG A 157 11.17 2.22 -4.29
N ALA A 158 10.57 1.55 -3.31
CA ALA A 158 10.55 2.03 -1.94
C ALA A 158 11.92 1.88 -1.30
N VAL A 159 12.25 2.82 -0.42
CA VAL A 159 13.27 2.60 0.59
C VAL A 159 12.59 2.00 1.82
N THR A 160 13.30 1.21 2.59
CA THR A 160 12.76 0.63 3.82
C THR A 160 13.33 1.36 5.03
N ALA A 161 12.48 1.64 5.99
CA ALA A 161 12.86 2.31 7.23
C ALA A 161 11.77 2.06 8.28
N ALA A 162 12.11 2.21 9.55
CA ALA A 162 11.14 2.09 10.63
C ALA A 162 10.31 3.38 10.67
N ILE A 163 9.11 3.33 10.12
CA ILE A 163 8.22 4.49 10.00
C ILE A 163 6.86 4.29 10.67
N ALA A 164 6.64 3.15 11.34
CA ALA A 164 5.38 2.88 12.01
C ALA A 164 5.54 3.04 13.52
N ARG A 165 4.51 3.58 14.16
CA ARG A 165 4.35 3.58 15.62
C ARG A 165 3.22 2.61 15.98
N ARG A 166 3.46 1.80 16.98
CA ARG A 166 2.50 0.81 17.46
C ARG A 166 1.84 1.27 18.75
#